data_f908c2b16b3d4c4cf1f056dedaf16d5a
#
_entry.id   f908c2b16b3d4c4cf1f056dedaf16d5a
#
_cell.length_a   1.000
_cell.length_b   1.000
_cell.length_c   1.000
_cell.angle_alpha   90.00
_cell.angle_beta   90.00
_cell.angle_gamma   90.00
#
_symmetry.space_group_name_H-M   'P 1'
#
loop_
_entity.id
_entity.type
_entity.pdbx_description
1 polymer ?
#
loop_
_entity_poly.entity_id
_entity_poly.type
_entity_poly.pdbx_seq_one_letter_code
_entity_poly.pdbx_strand_id
1 'polypeptide(L)'
;TPHRARRRPPFLPPPVRRNKQWDEVVSSNFDSSKGKVFTKWFSGGETNICYNAVDRHVEAGHGDQIALYHEANDEGDDVQHWTYKQVLDEVSRVANVLKSRGVKKGDRVTLFMPMVPHLPIAMLACARIGAVHSVVFGGFSAEALANRIVDADSSVVVTANGVMRGKKPIALYDIVNKACTLAKEAGKEVTTNLILNRLSDSLTVDPVGTRDIFWEDVVPKADAKCDVEWVEAEHPLFVLYTSGSTGKPKGVLHTTGGYMVGAATTSKYIFDLQDGDTFFCTADCGWITGHSYVAYGPMLNRATQLVFEGVPSHPDGGRLWRMVDKYKVTQLYTAPTAIRALMALGDDPVKATSRASLKLLGSVGEPINPEAWRWYHDCL
;
A
#
# COMPACT_ATOMS: atom_id res chain seq x y z
N THR A 1 10.59 -22.19 -46.39
CA THR A 1 9.61 -21.29 -45.75
C THR A 1 10.21 -20.72 -44.46
N PRO A 2 10.38 -19.38 -44.32
CA PRO A 2 11.01 -18.81 -43.14
C PRO A 2 10.03 -18.86 -41.97
N HIS A 3 10.53 -19.31 -40.82
CA HIS A 3 9.85 -19.24 -39.52
C HIS A 3 9.38 -17.80 -39.22
N ARG A 4 8.09 -17.55 -39.33
CA ARG A 4 7.50 -16.35 -38.76
C ARG A 4 7.75 -16.37 -37.26
N ALA A 5 8.67 -15.51 -36.79
CA ALA A 5 8.77 -15.17 -35.38
C ALA A 5 7.38 -14.75 -34.91
N ARG A 6 6.77 -15.52 -34.02
CA ARG A 6 5.52 -15.15 -33.37
C ARG A 6 5.77 -13.84 -32.64
N ARG A 7 5.27 -12.73 -33.19
CA ARG A 7 5.22 -11.46 -32.47
C ARG A 7 4.41 -11.75 -31.21
N ARG A 8 5.02 -11.50 -30.05
CA ARG A 8 4.32 -11.56 -28.76
C ARG A 8 3.12 -10.61 -28.87
N PRO A 9 1.91 -11.01 -28.44
CA PRO A 9 0.78 -10.12 -28.41
C PRO A 9 1.12 -8.90 -27.53
N PRO A 10 0.68 -7.69 -27.89
CA PRO A 10 1.02 -6.43 -27.19
C PRO A 10 0.48 -6.35 -25.75
N PHE A 11 -0.30 -7.33 -25.30
CA PHE A 11 -0.97 -7.37 -24.00
C PHE A 11 -0.43 -8.47 -23.06
N LEU A 12 0.84 -8.85 -23.17
CA LEU A 12 1.41 -9.69 -22.11
C LEU A 12 1.75 -8.80 -20.90
N PRO A 13 1.24 -9.16 -19.70
CA PRO A 13 1.65 -8.47 -18.47
C PRO A 13 3.17 -8.45 -18.35
N PRO A 14 3.75 -7.44 -17.68
CA PRO A 14 5.19 -7.39 -17.45
C PRO A 14 5.64 -8.75 -16.88
N PRO A 15 6.83 -9.24 -17.23
CA PRO A 15 7.28 -10.56 -16.83
C PRO A 15 7.34 -10.65 -15.31
N VAL A 16 6.38 -11.36 -14.74
CA VAL A 16 6.33 -11.66 -13.31
C VAL A 16 7.18 -12.90 -13.07
N ARG A 17 8.16 -12.83 -12.14
CA ARG A 17 8.96 -13.99 -11.78
C ARG A 17 8.15 -14.94 -10.92
N ARG A 18 8.24 -16.23 -11.23
CA ARG A 18 7.58 -17.33 -10.54
C ARG A 18 8.61 -18.37 -10.13
N ASN A 19 8.37 -19.00 -8.99
CA ASN A 19 9.15 -20.14 -8.53
C ASN A 19 8.75 -21.42 -9.28
N LYS A 20 7.44 -21.60 -9.46
CA LYS A 20 6.84 -22.70 -10.21
C LYS A 20 5.84 -22.16 -11.24
N GLN A 21 5.86 -22.76 -12.44
CA GLN A 21 4.87 -22.44 -13.47
C GLN A 21 3.49 -23.00 -13.07
N TRP A 22 2.45 -22.29 -13.43
CA TRP A 22 1.06 -22.74 -13.26
C TRP A 22 0.75 -23.91 -14.19
N ASP A 23 -0.18 -24.75 -13.74
CA ASP A 23 -0.75 -25.85 -14.54
C ASP A 23 -1.89 -25.32 -15.41
N GLU A 24 -2.68 -24.37 -14.90
CA GLU A 24 -3.80 -23.75 -15.58
C GLU A 24 -3.84 -22.23 -15.33
N VAL A 25 -4.05 -21.43 -16.41
CA VAL A 25 -4.08 -19.95 -16.31
C VAL A 25 -5.31 -19.46 -15.58
N VAL A 26 -6.48 -20.01 -15.93
CA VAL A 26 -7.75 -19.65 -15.32
C VAL A 26 -8.71 -20.85 -15.32
N SER A 27 -9.31 -21.11 -14.17
CA SER A 27 -10.46 -21.99 -14.07
C SER A 27 -11.60 -21.27 -13.38
N SER A 28 -12.83 -21.47 -13.86
CA SER A 28 -13.99 -20.76 -13.35
C SER A 28 -15.27 -21.54 -13.48
N ASN A 29 -16.21 -21.28 -12.59
CA ASN A 29 -17.60 -21.67 -12.71
C ASN A 29 -18.50 -20.45 -12.41
N PHE A 30 -19.23 -19.99 -13.41
CA PHE A 30 -20.23 -18.92 -13.27
C PHE A 30 -21.66 -19.42 -13.31
N ASP A 31 -21.85 -20.75 -13.39
CA ASP A 31 -23.15 -21.40 -13.43
C ASP A 31 -23.50 -21.98 -12.04
N SER A 32 -24.37 -21.29 -11.31
CA SER A 32 -24.77 -21.71 -9.97
C SER A 32 -25.47 -23.09 -9.94
N SER A 33 -26.04 -23.57 -11.07
CA SER A 33 -26.63 -24.91 -11.16
C SER A 33 -25.58 -26.03 -11.16
N LYS A 34 -24.31 -25.71 -11.48
CA LYS A 34 -23.16 -26.61 -11.46
C LYS A 34 -22.33 -26.54 -10.17
N GLY A 35 -22.90 -25.90 -9.14
CA GLY A 35 -22.25 -25.77 -7.83
C GLY A 35 -21.75 -24.35 -7.51
N LYS A 36 -20.74 -24.25 -6.65
CA LYS A 36 -20.21 -22.97 -6.19
C LYS A 36 -19.64 -22.14 -7.34
N VAL A 37 -20.05 -20.89 -7.44
CA VAL A 37 -19.43 -19.90 -8.33
C VAL A 37 -18.01 -19.59 -7.85
N PHE A 38 -17.04 -19.66 -8.75
CA PHE A 38 -15.64 -19.35 -8.45
C PHE A 38 -14.85 -18.91 -9.68
N THR A 39 -13.73 -18.24 -9.45
CA THR A 39 -12.65 -18.06 -10.42
C THR A 39 -11.32 -18.28 -9.69
N LYS A 40 -10.41 -19.05 -10.29
CA LYS A 40 -9.04 -19.24 -9.83
C LYS A 40 -8.07 -18.87 -10.93
N TRP A 41 -7.00 -18.20 -10.56
CA TRP A 41 -5.96 -17.76 -11.48
C TRP A 41 -4.63 -18.44 -11.21
N PHE A 42 -3.96 -18.89 -12.28
CA PHE A 42 -2.61 -19.47 -12.25
C PHE A 42 -2.47 -20.65 -11.29
N SER A 43 -3.49 -21.51 -11.25
CA SER A 43 -3.53 -22.69 -10.37
C SER A 43 -2.28 -23.54 -10.51
N GLY A 44 -1.70 -23.98 -9.38
CA GLY A 44 -0.46 -24.74 -9.30
C GLY A 44 0.82 -23.90 -9.45
N GLY A 45 0.72 -22.61 -9.81
CA GLY A 45 1.85 -21.71 -9.90
C GLY A 45 2.26 -21.15 -8.54
N GLU A 46 3.55 -20.90 -8.36
CA GLU A 46 4.09 -20.27 -7.15
C GLU A 46 4.79 -18.95 -7.47
N THR A 47 4.53 -17.94 -6.67
CA THR A 47 5.09 -16.59 -6.79
C THR A 47 5.21 -15.92 -5.44
N ASN A 48 5.76 -14.69 -5.42
CA ASN A 48 5.69 -13.79 -4.27
C ASN A 48 5.62 -12.35 -4.78
N ILE A 49 4.67 -11.57 -4.30
CA ILE A 49 4.46 -10.20 -4.78
C ILE A 49 5.57 -9.25 -4.29
N CYS A 50 6.11 -9.44 -3.07
CA CYS A 50 7.26 -8.66 -2.58
C CYS A 50 8.48 -8.87 -3.47
N TYR A 51 8.82 -10.11 -3.79
CA TYR A 51 9.91 -10.41 -4.72
C TYR A 51 9.72 -9.69 -6.06
N ASN A 52 8.51 -9.73 -6.59
CA ASN A 52 8.20 -9.10 -7.87
C ASN A 52 8.17 -7.57 -7.84
N ALA A 53 7.87 -6.99 -6.68
CA ALA A 53 7.83 -5.53 -6.51
C ALA A 53 9.22 -4.94 -6.20
N VAL A 54 10.13 -5.71 -5.58
CA VAL A 54 11.39 -5.18 -5.04
C VAL A 54 12.60 -6.00 -5.49
N ASP A 55 12.72 -7.27 -5.06
CA ASP A 55 13.94 -8.09 -5.22
C ASP A 55 14.40 -8.19 -6.67
N ARG A 56 13.49 -8.52 -7.59
CA ARG A 56 13.84 -8.68 -9.01
C ARG A 56 14.41 -7.42 -9.65
N HIS A 57 14.04 -6.24 -9.15
CA HIS A 57 14.57 -4.97 -9.64
C HIS A 57 15.97 -4.73 -9.12
N VAL A 58 16.24 -5.06 -7.85
CA VAL A 58 17.57 -5.00 -7.25
C VAL A 58 18.50 -6.01 -7.96
N GLU A 59 18.04 -7.26 -8.16
CA GLU A 59 18.79 -8.31 -8.89
C GLU A 59 19.09 -7.91 -10.35
N ALA A 60 18.20 -7.12 -10.97
CA ALA A 60 18.40 -6.60 -12.33
C ALA A 60 19.34 -5.38 -12.39
N GLY A 61 19.93 -4.96 -11.27
CA GLY A 61 20.87 -3.83 -11.21
C GLY A 61 20.23 -2.47 -10.99
N HIS A 62 18.95 -2.41 -10.60
CA HIS A 62 18.21 -1.16 -10.36
C HIS A 62 18.10 -0.81 -8.87
N GLY A 63 18.97 -1.36 -8.02
CA GLY A 63 18.93 -1.15 -6.57
C GLY A 63 19.04 0.31 -6.15
N ASP A 64 19.79 1.12 -6.87
CA ASP A 64 20.02 2.54 -6.55
C ASP A 64 18.90 3.48 -7.07
N GLN A 65 17.97 2.95 -7.89
CA GLN A 65 16.82 3.73 -8.32
C GLN A 65 15.91 4.04 -7.13
N ILE A 66 15.40 5.28 -7.07
CA ILE A 66 14.43 5.66 -6.04
C ILE A 66 13.11 4.89 -6.26
N ALA A 67 12.68 4.17 -5.23
CA ALA A 67 11.41 3.47 -5.18
C ALA A 67 10.31 4.33 -4.56
N LEU A 68 10.64 5.02 -3.45
CA LEU A 68 9.69 5.82 -2.71
C LEU A 68 10.27 7.21 -2.41
N TYR A 69 9.50 8.24 -2.68
CA TYR A 69 9.61 9.54 -2.04
C TYR A 69 8.62 9.62 -0.89
N HIS A 70 8.99 10.29 0.17
CA HIS A 70 8.10 10.67 1.27
C HIS A 70 7.98 12.17 1.36
N GLU A 71 6.77 12.65 1.45
CA GLU A 71 6.44 14.03 1.77
C GLU A 71 5.60 14.07 3.03
N ALA A 72 6.11 14.72 4.07
CA ALA A 72 5.46 14.86 5.36
C ALA A 72 4.21 15.75 5.31
N ASN A 73 3.46 15.82 6.43
CA ASN A 73 2.31 16.71 6.56
C ASN A 73 2.69 18.18 6.33
N ASP A 74 3.75 18.66 7.01
CA ASP A 74 4.23 20.02 6.85
C ASP A 74 5.30 20.11 5.75
N GLU A 75 5.27 21.20 4.99
CA GLU A 75 6.14 21.37 3.83
C GLU A 75 7.59 21.61 4.25
N GLY A 76 8.48 20.78 3.77
CA GLY A 76 9.91 20.84 4.09
C GLY A 76 10.34 19.94 5.24
N ASP A 77 9.40 19.41 6.03
CA ASP A 77 9.71 18.50 7.11
C ASP A 77 9.92 17.07 6.58
N ASP A 78 10.84 16.34 7.22
CA ASP A 78 11.09 14.90 7.07
C ASP A 78 10.96 14.38 5.63
N VAL A 79 11.60 15.11 4.70
CA VAL A 79 11.67 14.69 3.29
C VAL A 79 12.62 13.50 3.19
N GLN A 80 12.08 12.35 2.85
CA GLN A 80 12.86 11.13 2.70
C GLN A 80 12.75 10.58 1.29
N HIS A 81 13.77 9.86 0.87
CA HIS A 81 13.72 9.02 -0.31
C HIS A 81 14.34 7.66 0.00
N TRP A 82 13.75 6.62 -0.58
CA TRP A 82 14.16 5.24 -0.39
C TRP A 82 14.46 4.61 -1.75
N THR A 83 15.66 4.10 -1.93
CA THR A 83 16.01 3.31 -3.11
C THR A 83 15.39 1.92 -3.04
N TYR A 84 15.27 1.21 -4.17
CA TYR A 84 14.80 -0.18 -4.17
C TYR A 84 15.64 -1.07 -3.26
N LYS A 85 16.96 -0.84 -3.17
CA LYS A 85 17.84 -1.58 -2.26
C LYS A 85 17.53 -1.29 -0.80
N GLN A 86 17.32 -0.03 -0.45
CA GLN A 86 16.94 0.36 0.92
C GLN A 86 15.58 -0.19 1.32
N VAL A 87 14.60 -0.17 0.39
CA VAL A 87 13.30 -0.81 0.61
C VAL A 87 13.46 -2.32 0.83
N LEU A 88 14.28 -3.01 0.03
CA LEU A 88 14.55 -4.44 0.20
C LEU A 88 15.13 -4.75 1.58
N ASP A 89 16.11 -3.98 2.01
CA ASP A 89 16.78 -4.17 3.29
C ASP A 89 15.79 -3.97 4.45
N GLU A 90 15.01 -2.90 4.42
CA GLU A 90 14.05 -2.59 5.47
C GLU A 90 12.89 -3.60 5.49
N VAL A 91 12.34 -3.98 4.34
CA VAL A 91 11.34 -5.04 4.22
C VAL A 91 11.84 -6.35 4.82
N SER A 92 13.11 -6.70 4.56
CA SER A 92 13.73 -7.91 5.11
C SER A 92 13.88 -7.84 6.63
N ARG A 93 14.29 -6.70 7.16
CA ARG A 93 14.39 -6.46 8.63
C ARG A 93 13.04 -6.59 9.32
N VAL A 94 12.02 -5.90 8.78
CA VAL A 94 10.65 -5.96 9.31
C VAL A 94 10.10 -7.39 9.23
N ALA A 95 10.32 -8.10 8.14
CA ALA A 95 9.92 -9.49 7.97
C ALA A 95 10.57 -10.40 9.04
N ASN A 96 11.86 -10.20 9.32
CA ASN A 96 12.58 -10.93 10.38
C ASN A 96 12.06 -10.58 11.78
N VAL A 97 11.71 -9.32 12.04
CA VAL A 97 11.06 -8.92 13.30
C VAL A 97 9.71 -9.62 13.44
N LEU A 98 8.86 -9.62 12.41
CA LEU A 98 7.57 -10.32 12.44
C LEU A 98 7.76 -11.82 12.71
N LYS A 99 8.71 -12.48 12.03
CA LYS A 99 9.06 -13.90 12.29
C LYS A 99 9.51 -14.13 13.73
N SER A 100 10.33 -13.25 14.29
CA SER A 100 10.80 -13.34 15.68
C SER A 100 9.67 -13.22 16.71
N ARG A 101 8.55 -12.59 16.30
CA ARG A 101 7.32 -12.49 17.09
C ARG A 101 6.31 -13.61 16.79
N GLY A 102 6.75 -14.65 16.10
CA GLY A 102 5.97 -15.86 15.86
C GLY A 102 5.06 -15.80 14.63
N VAL A 103 5.10 -14.74 13.81
CA VAL A 103 4.31 -14.66 12.58
C VAL A 103 4.80 -15.69 11.57
N LYS A 104 3.87 -16.47 11.04
CA LYS A 104 4.09 -17.53 10.05
C LYS A 104 3.26 -17.30 8.80
N LYS A 105 3.55 -18.04 7.75
CA LYS A 105 2.74 -18.10 6.53
C LYS A 105 1.26 -18.34 6.86
N GLY A 106 0.39 -17.48 6.32
CA GLY A 106 -1.05 -17.52 6.54
C GLY A 106 -1.54 -16.80 7.80
N ASP A 107 -0.66 -16.39 8.72
CA ASP A 107 -1.06 -15.56 9.85
C ASP A 107 -1.44 -14.16 9.40
N ARG A 108 -2.34 -13.51 10.16
CA ARG A 108 -2.81 -12.15 9.84
C ARG A 108 -2.08 -11.13 10.71
N VAL A 109 -1.66 -10.05 10.07
CA VAL A 109 -1.03 -8.89 10.70
C VAL A 109 -1.87 -7.65 10.42
N THR A 110 -2.33 -6.97 11.46
CA THR A 110 -3.08 -5.72 11.32
C THR A 110 -2.12 -4.54 11.19
N LEU A 111 -2.33 -3.69 10.19
CA LEU A 111 -1.55 -2.48 9.98
C LEU A 111 -2.45 -1.26 10.20
N PHE A 112 -2.15 -0.47 11.23
CA PHE A 112 -2.85 0.78 11.57
C PHE A 112 -1.85 1.91 11.64
N MET A 113 -1.45 2.40 10.47
CA MET A 113 -0.32 3.32 10.31
C MET A 113 -0.70 4.57 9.51
N PRO A 114 0.03 5.67 9.66
CA PRO A 114 -0.07 6.81 8.77
C PRO A 114 0.49 6.47 7.37
N MET A 115 0.22 7.37 6.39
CA MET A 115 0.75 7.27 5.03
C MET A 115 2.23 7.69 4.98
N VAL A 116 3.08 6.85 5.54
CA VAL A 116 4.55 6.97 5.53
C VAL A 116 5.16 5.76 4.81
N PRO A 117 6.42 5.81 4.35
CA PRO A 117 7.07 4.69 3.65
C PRO A 117 7.03 3.36 4.42
N HIS A 118 7.03 3.42 5.75
CA HIS A 118 6.95 2.24 6.63
C HIS A 118 5.66 1.44 6.46
N LEU A 119 4.56 2.05 5.99
CA LEU A 119 3.31 1.33 5.74
C LEU A 119 3.43 0.38 4.52
N PRO A 120 3.76 0.82 3.29
CA PRO A 120 3.99 -0.12 2.19
C PRO A 120 5.16 -1.09 2.47
N ILE A 121 6.18 -0.69 3.24
CA ILE A 121 7.25 -1.59 3.68
C ILE A 121 6.69 -2.71 4.57
N ALA A 122 5.83 -2.40 5.55
CA ALA A 122 5.19 -3.41 6.40
C ALA A 122 4.26 -4.35 5.60
N MET A 123 3.52 -3.82 4.61
CA MET A 123 2.70 -4.63 3.69
C MET A 123 3.57 -5.62 2.89
N LEU A 124 4.68 -5.14 2.33
CA LEU A 124 5.63 -5.97 1.59
C LEU A 124 6.33 -7.00 2.50
N ALA A 125 6.64 -6.64 3.75
CA ALA A 125 7.25 -7.56 4.72
C ALA A 125 6.31 -8.72 5.08
N CYS A 126 5.01 -8.45 5.27
CA CYS A 126 4.00 -9.50 5.44
C CYS A 126 3.97 -10.42 4.21
N ALA A 127 3.86 -9.83 3.01
CA ALA A 127 3.83 -10.59 1.77
C ALA A 127 5.11 -11.42 1.55
N ARG A 128 6.28 -10.90 1.98
CA ARG A 128 7.57 -11.60 1.87
C ARG A 128 7.57 -12.95 2.58
N ILE A 129 6.97 -13.01 3.76
CA ILE A 129 6.91 -14.24 4.59
C ILE A 129 5.60 -15.01 4.43
N GLY A 130 4.78 -14.68 3.42
CA GLY A 130 3.48 -15.32 3.19
C GLY A 130 2.43 -15.03 4.26
N ALA A 131 2.63 -14.03 5.11
CA ALA A 131 1.61 -13.54 6.04
C ALA A 131 0.59 -12.65 5.32
N VAL A 132 -0.64 -12.63 5.85
CA VAL A 132 -1.78 -11.89 5.29
C VAL A 132 -1.91 -10.56 6.02
N HIS A 133 -1.75 -9.43 5.35
CA HIS A 133 -1.95 -8.15 6.01
C HIS A 133 -3.41 -7.67 5.95
N SER A 134 -3.80 -6.92 6.98
CA SER A 134 -5.08 -6.23 7.07
C SER A 134 -4.82 -4.76 7.39
N VAL A 135 -4.82 -3.89 6.36
CA VAL A 135 -4.62 -2.46 6.56
C VAL A 135 -5.94 -1.83 7.00
N VAL A 136 -5.88 -1.09 8.09
CA VAL A 136 -7.03 -0.38 8.66
C VAL A 136 -6.76 1.12 8.55
N PHE A 137 -7.71 1.86 8.00
CA PHE A 137 -7.60 3.30 7.82
C PHE A 137 -7.36 4.02 9.16
N GLY A 138 -6.30 4.83 9.25
CA GLY A 138 -5.88 5.51 10.48
C GLY A 138 -6.89 6.49 11.09
N GLY A 139 -7.97 6.80 10.37
CA GLY A 139 -9.07 7.63 10.86
C GLY A 139 -10.19 6.85 11.56
N PHE A 140 -10.09 5.52 11.70
CA PHE A 140 -11.11 4.72 12.37
C PHE A 140 -10.98 4.76 13.90
N SER A 141 -12.11 4.49 14.59
CA SER A 141 -12.15 4.42 16.05
C SER A 141 -11.52 3.13 16.57
N ALA A 142 -11.23 3.09 17.87
CA ALA A 142 -10.70 1.90 18.54
C ALA A 142 -11.66 0.70 18.43
N GLU A 143 -12.97 0.91 18.48
CA GLU A 143 -13.99 -0.13 18.31
C GLU A 143 -13.95 -0.70 16.88
N ALA A 144 -13.81 0.16 15.87
CA ALA A 144 -13.73 -0.26 14.48
C ALA A 144 -12.43 -1.04 14.20
N LEU A 145 -11.32 -0.68 14.84
CA LEU A 145 -10.05 -1.40 14.77
C LEU A 145 -10.15 -2.75 15.51
N ALA A 146 -10.69 -2.77 16.74
CA ALA A 146 -10.86 -3.98 17.53
C ALA A 146 -11.69 -5.03 16.78
N ASN A 147 -12.81 -4.63 16.18
CA ASN A 147 -13.66 -5.54 15.40
C ASN A 147 -12.87 -6.21 14.25
N ARG A 148 -11.96 -5.49 13.59
CA ARG A 148 -11.13 -6.03 12.51
C ARG A 148 -10.01 -6.95 13.03
N ILE A 149 -9.42 -6.62 14.17
CA ILE A 149 -8.44 -7.47 14.84
C ILE A 149 -9.06 -8.81 15.20
N VAL A 150 -10.28 -8.80 15.77
CA VAL A 150 -11.01 -10.01 16.16
C VAL A 150 -11.42 -10.82 14.94
N ASP A 151 -12.05 -10.19 13.94
CA ASP A 151 -12.54 -10.86 12.72
C ASP A 151 -11.39 -11.46 11.89
N ALA A 152 -10.28 -10.73 11.74
CA ALA A 152 -9.08 -11.23 11.07
C ALA A 152 -8.30 -12.26 11.92
N ASP A 153 -8.64 -12.46 13.18
CA ASP A 153 -7.88 -13.27 14.14
C ASP A 153 -6.38 -12.85 14.18
N SER A 154 -6.12 -11.54 14.22
CA SER A 154 -4.77 -10.97 14.21
C SER A 154 -4.19 -10.88 15.61
N SER A 155 -2.96 -11.39 15.81
CA SER A 155 -2.24 -11.30 17.09
C SER A 155 -1.13 -10.24 17.08
N VAL A 156 -0.85 -9.64 15.92
CA VAL A 156 0.20 -8.64 15.74
C VAL A 156 -0.40 -7.40 15.11
N VAL A 157 -0.08 -6.24 15.68
CA VAL A 157 -0.43 -4.93 15.12
C VAL A 157 0.85 -4.15 14.84
N VAL A 158 0.94 -3.54 13.67
CA VAL A 158 1.97 -2.55 13.33
C VAL A 158 1.31 -1.18 13.30
N THR A 159 1.88 -0.22 14.02
CA THR A 159 1.29 1.12 14.18
C THR A 159 2.38 2.19 14.30
N ALA A 160 1.97 3.43 14.50
CA ALA A 160 2.84 4.54 14.90
C ALA A 160 2.32 5.15 16.22
N ASN A 161 3.18 5.89 16.93
CA ASN A 161 2.72 6.66 18.09
C ASN A 161 1.67 7.70 17.70
N GLY A 162 1.82 8.34 16.53
CA GLY A 162 0.86 9.30 16.04
C GLY A 162 1.09 9.73 14.60
N VAL A 163 0.22 10.62 14.14
CA VAL A 163 0.27 11.26 12.82
C VAL A 163 -0.21 12.71 12.92
N MET A 164 0.38 13.60 12.14
CA MET A 164 -0.16 14.96 11.94
C MET A 164 -1.24 14.95 10.87
N ARG A 165 -2.36 15.63 11.12
CA ARG A 165 -3.38 15.89 10.09
C ARG A 165 -3.68 17.38 10.03
N GLY A 166 -3.05 18.06 9.09
CA GLY A 166 -2.97 19.52 9.13
C GLY A 166 -2.25 19.96 10.41
N LYS A 167 -2.89 20.79 11.22
CA LYS A 167 -2.32 21.29 12.49
C LYS A 167 -2.60 20.40 13.71
N LYS A 168 -3.31 19.28 13.53
CA LYS A 168 -3.77 18.45 14.65
C LYS A 168 -2.99 17.14 14.72
N PRO A 169 -2.29 16.86 15.85
CA PRO A 169 -1.76 15.54 16.12
C PRO A 169 -2.88 14.56 16.47
N ILE A 170 -2.77 13.33 15.98
CA ILE A 170 -3.65 12.21 16.31
C ILE A 170 -2.80 11.13 16.94
N ALA A 171 -3.09 10.75 18.18
CA ALA A 171 -2.42 9.69 18.92
C ALA A 171 -2.92 8.32 18.44
N LEU A 172 -2.25 7.70 17.46
CA LEU A 172 -2.64 6.40 16.92
C LEU A 172 -2.42 5.28 17.94
N TYR A 173 -1.36 5.36 18.73
CA TYR A 173 -1.08 4.35 19.75
C TYR A 173 -2.20 4.26 20.79
N ASP A 174 -2.78 5.37 21.24
CA ASP A 174 -3.88 5.37 22.19
C ASP A 174 -5.11 4.63 21.65
N ILE A 175 -5.39 4.83 20.35
CA ILE A 175 -6.46 4.11 19.64
C ILE A 175 -6.14 2.61 19.61
N VAL A 176 -4.90 2.22 19.27
CA VAL A 176 -4.47 0.82 19.24
C VAL A 176 -4.52 0.20 20.62
N ASN A 177 -4.05 0.87 21.67
CA ASN A 177 -4.05 0.35 23.04
C ASN A 177 -5.47 0.06 23.53
N LYS A 178 -6.41 1.01 23.26
CA LYS A 178 -7.83 0.81 23.53
C LYS A 178 -8.41 -0.35 22.70
N ALA A 179 -8.06 -0.44 21.41
CA ALA A 179 -8.51 -1.53 20.54
C ALA A 179 -8.01 -2.90 21.00
N CYS A 180 -6.78 -3.00 21.49
CA CYS A 180 -6.23 -4.24 22.07
C CYS A 180 -7.02 -4.68 23.31
N THR A 181 -7.42 -3.74 24.17
CA THR A 181 -8.27 -4.02 25.34
C THR A 181 -9.62 -4.57 24.91
N LEU A 182 -10.30 -3.90 23.99
CA LEU A 182 -11.60 -4.35 23.45
C LEU A 182 -11.51 -5.69 22.72
N ALA A 183 -10.43 -5.94 21.98
CA ALA A 183 -10.20 -7.23 21.33
C ALA A 183 -10.01 -8.36 22.36
N LYS A 184 -9.29 -8.10 23.45
CA LYS A 184 -9.10 -9.05 24.54
C LYS A 184 -10.42 -9.38 25.25
N GLU A 185 -11.26 -8.40 25.50
CA GLU A 185 -12.62 -8.59 26.05
C GLU A 185 -13.49 -9.46 25.12
N ALA A 186 -13.27 -9.35 23.80
CA ALA A 186 -13.92 -10.18 22.78
C ALA A 186 -13.24 -11.55 22.53
N GLY A 187 -12.25 -11.93 23.37
CA GLY A 187 -11.56 -13.21 23.32
C GLY A 187 -10.34 -13.27 22.38
N LYS A 188 -9.90 -12.13 21.83
CA LYS A 188 -8.70 -12.08 20.97
C LYS A 188 -7.58 -11.26 21.61
N GLU A 189 -6.49 -11.92 21.97
CA GLU A 189 -5.31 -11.25 22.51
C GLU A 189 -4.34 -10.81 21.41
N VAL A 190 -3.94 -9.54 21.44
CA VAL A 190 -2.82 -9.00 20.66
C VAL A 190 -1.55 -9.19 21.49
N THR A 191 -0.60 -9.92 20.97
CA THR A 191 0.65 -10.29 21.66
C THR A 191 1.80 -9.37 21.31
N THR A 192 1.71 -8.64 20.20
CA THR A 192 2.77 -7.72 19.76
C THR A 192 2.17 -6.48 19.08
N ASN A 193 2.60 -5.31 19.53
CA ASN A 193 2.48 -4.06 18.80
C ASN A 193 3.88 -3.60 18.39
N LEU A 194 4.14 -3.48 17.08
CA LEU A 194 5.35 -2.84 16.54
C LEU A 194 5.03 -1.37 16.28
N ILE A 195 5.66 -0.47 17.01
CA ILE A 195 5.33 0.95 17.09
C ILE A 195 6.43 1.78 16.45
N LEU A 196 6.12 2.51 15.37
CA LEU A 196 6.97 3.54 14.79
C LEU A 196 6.85 4.83 15.62
N ASN A 197 7.96 5.35 16.11
CA ASN A 197 7.99 6.60 16.87
C ASN A 197 8.03 7.82 15.94
N ARG A 198 6.91 8.10 15.26
CA ARG A 198 6.80 9.11 14.20
C ARG A 198 6.76 10.56 14.72
N LEU A 199 6.13 10.79 15.86
CA LEU A 199 5.93 12.11 16.49
C LEU A 199 6.54 12.15 17.90
N SER A 200 7.81 11.79 18.04
CA SER A 200 8.52 11.69 19.34
C SER A 200 8.48 12.97 20.16
N ASP A 201 8.54 14.13 19.50
CA ASP A 201 8.57 15.43 20.18
C ASP A 201 7.18 15.89 20.68
N SER A 202 6.13 15.28 20.15
CA SER A 202 4.74 15.71 20.40
C SER A 202 3.90 14.68 21.15
N LEU A 203 4.24 13.40 21.04
CA LEU A 203 3.46 12.29 21.60
C LEU A 203 4.39 11.25 22.23
N THR A 204 4.21 11.02 23.52
CA THR A 204 4.89 9.94 24.24
C THR A 204 4.03 8.69 24.23
N VAL A 205 4.69 7.53 24.19
CA VAL A 205 4.06 6.21 24.33
C VAL A 205 4.44 5.67 25.72
N ASP A 206 3.43 5.23 26.47
CA ASP A 206 3.64 4.43 27.68
C ASP A 206 3.47 2.94 27.30
N PRO A 207 4.59 2.20 27.09
CA PRO A 207 4.52 0.86 26.52
C PRO A 207 3.96 -0.16 27.53
N VAL A 208 3.13 -1.08 27.05
CA VAL A 208 2.52 -2.12 27.87
C VAL A 208 3.37 -3.39 27.85
N GLY A 209 4.19 -3.58 28.85
CA GLY A 209 4.98 -4.78 29.08
C GLY A 209 5.86 -5.18 27.89
N THR A 210 5.85 -6.48 27.55
CA THR A 210 6.61 -7.02 26.40
C THR A 210 5.80 -7.04 25.10
N ARG A 211 4.53 -6.63 25.13
CA ARG A 211 3.67 -6.53 23.95
C ARG A 211 4.13 -5.44 23.02
N ASP A 212 4.51 -4.30 23.58
CA ASP A 212 4.82 -3.11 22.85
C ASP A 212 6.33 -3.00 22.63
N ILE A 213 6.73 -2.90 21.36
CA ILE A 213 8.12 -2.79 20.94
C ILE A 213 8.24 -1.64 19.93
N PHE A 214 9.35 -0.90 20.00
CA PHE A 214 9.58 0.22 19.09
C PHE A 214 10.34 -0.23 17.84
N TRP A 215 9.90 0.28 16.70
CA TRP A 215 10.53 0.03 15.39
C TRP A 215 12.02 0.32 15.44
N GLU A 216 12.38 1.48 15.98
CA GLU A 216 13.75 2.00 16.10
C GLU A 216 14.65 1.11 16.95
N ASP A 217 14.09 0.37 17.89
CA ASP A 217 14.85 -0.51 18.78
C ASP A 217 15.12 -1.88 18.18
N VAL A 218 14.22 -2.40 17.35
CA VAL A 218 14.26 -3.80 16.91
C VAL A 218 14.57 -3.95 15.43
N VAL A 219 14.03 -3.08 14.56
CA VAL A 219 14.18 -3.24 13.12
C VAL A 219 15.61 -3.00 12.66
N PRO A 220 16.34 -1.94 13.09
CA PRO A 220 17.72 -1.74 12.68
C PRO A 220 18.68 -2.85 13.11
N LYS A 221 18.33 -3.61 14.16
CA LYS A 221 19.13 -4.73 14.68
C LYS A 221 18.84 -6.06 14.00
N ALA A 222 17.74 -6.14 13.25
CA ALA A 222 17.36 -7.34 12.53
C ALA A 222 18.20 -7.53 11.26
N ASP A 223 18.35 -8.78 10.81
CA ASP A 223 19.08 -9.07 9.59
C ASP A 223 18.40 -8.44 8.38
N ALA A 224 19.17 -7.75 7.55
CA ALA A 224 18.73 -7.17 6.28
C ALA A 224 18.52 -8.23 5.17
N LYS A 225 18.73 -9.50 5.48
CA LYS A 225 18.45 -10.63 4.60
C LYS A 225 17.32 -11.48 5.19
N CYS A 226 16.27 -11.66 4.41
CA CYS A 226 15.17 -12.55 4.73
C CYS A 226 14.73 -13.26 3.45
N ASP A 227 14.80 -14.57 3.44
CA ASP A 227 14.40 -15.35 2.25
C ASP A 227 12.90 -15.18 1.98
N VAL A 228 12.55 -15.23 0.72
CA VAL A 228 11.16 -15.09 0.25
C VAL A 228 10.40 -16.39 0.48
N GLU A 229 9.22 -16.32 1.08
CA GLU A 229 8.29 -17.43 1.09
C GLU A 229 7.55 -17.49 -0.24
N TRP A 230 7.84 -18.52 -1.04
CA TRP A 230 7.11 -18.78 -2.27
C TRP A 230 5.73 -19.36 -1.95
N VAL A 231 4.70 -18.73 -2.49
CA VAL A 231 3.30 -19.08 -2.20
C VAL A 231 2.54 -19.42 -3.47
N GLU A 232 1.54 -20.27 -3.36
CA GLU A 232 0.63 -20.54 -4.47
C GLU A 232 -0.06 -19.25 -4.94
N ALA A 233 -0.42 -19.20 -6.22
CA ALA A 233 -1.09 -18.04 -6.81
C ALA A 233 -2.39 -17.68 -6.08
N GLU A 234 -3.12 -18.65 -5.57
CA GLU A 234 -4.36 -18.47 -4.79
C GLU A 234 -4.10 -18.28 -3.28
N HIS A 235 -2.85 -18.23 -2.84
CA HIS A 235 -2.53 -17.93 -1.44
C HIS A 235 -3.04 -16.55 -1.04
N PRO A 236 -3.69 -16.40 0.13
CA PRO A 236 -4.14 -15.12 0.66
C PRO A 236 -3.00 -14.10 0.74
N LEU A 237 -3.25 -12.89 0.26
CA LEU A 237 -2.31 -11.76 0.32
C LEU A 237 -2.74 -10.74 1.37
N PHE A 238 -3.99 -10.32 1.32
CA PHE A 238 -4.55 -9.37 2.27
C PHE A 238 -6.05 -9.53 2.43
N VAL A 239 -6.55 -9.01 3.57
CA VAL A 239 -7.97 -8.84 3.85
C VAL A 239 -8.26 -7.35 3.94
N LEU A 240 -9.22 -6.89 3.14
CA LEU A 240 -9.67 -5.50 3.17
C LEU A 240 -11.16 -5.44 3.51
N TYR A 241 -11.51 -4.60 4.48
CA TYR A 241 -12.87 -4.50 5.00
C TYR A 241 -13.69 -3.46 4.23
N THR A 242 -14.88 -3.87 3.81
CA THR A 242 -15.89 -2.98 3.23
C THR A 242 -16.98 -2.67 4.26
N SER A 243 -17.73 -1.59 4.05
CA SER A 243 -18.81 -1.15 4.97
C SER A 243 -19.95 -2.15 5.12
N GLY A 244 -20.07 -3.12 4.21
CA GLY A 244 -21.09 -4.17 4.23
C GLY A 244 -22.55 -3.68 4.27
N SER A 245 -23.44 -4.34 3.57
CA SER A 245 -24.88 -4.00 3.54
C SER A 245 -25.61 -4.27 4.87
N THR A 246 -25.01 -5.02 5.78
CA THR A 246 -25.61 -5.45 7.08
C THR A 246 -25.10 -4.66 8.29
N GLY A 247 -24.36 -3.57 8.08
CA GLY A 247 -23.80 -2.73 9.13
C GLY A 247 -22.52 -3.26 9.77
N LYS A 248 -22.20 -4.56 9.67
CA LYS A 248 -20.90 -5.10 10.09
C LYS A 248 -19.93 -5.10 8.92
N PRO A 249 -18.67 -4.64 9.12
CA PRO A 249 -17.64 -4.72 8.10
C PRO A 249 -17.45 -6.18 7.63
N LYS A 250 -17.28 -6.37 6.32
CA LYS A 250 -17.00 -7.68 5.71
C LYS A 250 -15.59 -7.68 5.15
N GLY A 251 -14.77 -8.62 5.60
CA GLY A 251 -13.42 -8.82 5.08
C GLY A 251 -13.45 -9.47 3.70
N VAL A 252 -12.95 -8.77 2.70
CA VAL A 252 -12.74 -9.30 1.35
C VAL A 252 -11.32 -9.82 1.24
N LEU A 253 -11.17 -11.11 1.01
CA LEU A 253 -9.88 -11.77 0.86
C LEU A 253 -9.40 -11.64 -0.59
N HIS A 254 -8.19 -11.12 -0.77
CA HIS A 254 -7.51 -11.05 -2.05
C HIS A 254 -6.37 -12.06 -2.09
N THR A 255 -6.22 -12.76 -3.23
CA THR A 255 -5.16 -13.76 -3.44
C THR A 255 -4.00 -13.20 -4.25
N THR A 256 -2.83 -13.80 -4.13
CA THR A 256 -1.55 -13.22 -4.57
C THR A 256 -1.42 -13.09 -6.09
N GLY A 257 -1.62 -14.19 -6.84
CA GLY A 257 -1.23 -14.24 -8.26
C GLY A 257 -2.09 -13.39 -9.16
N GLY A 258 -3.41 -13.55 -9.10
CA GLY A 258 -4.36 -12.80 -9.93
C GLY A 258 -4.33 -11.30 -9.62
N TYR A 259 -4.29 -10.95 -8.32
CA TYR A 259 -4.18 -9.56 -7.88
C TYR A 259 -2.88 -8.90 -8.36
N MET A 260 -1.73 -9.58 -8.18
CA MET A 260 -0.43 -9.08 -8.62
C MET A 260 -0.40 -8.77 -10.11
N VAL A 261 -0.88 -9.69 -10.95
CA VAL A 261 -0.95 -9.50 -12.40
C VAL A 261 -1.90 -8.36 -12.76
N GLY A 262 -3.07 -8.29 -12.12
CA GLY A 262 -4.04 -7.22 -12.32
C GLY A 262 -3.47 -5.84 -11.98
N ALA A 263 -2.85 -5.68 -10.79
CA ALA A 263 -2.24 -4.43 -10.37
C ALA A 263 -1.07 -4.01 -11.26
N ALA A 264 -0.19 -4.95 -11.65
CA ALA A 264 0.91 -4.69 -12.55
C ALA A 264 0.43 -4.26 -13.95
N THR A 265 -0.58 -4.95 -14.49
CA THR A 265 -1.12 -4.71 -15.83
C THR A 265 -1.82 -3.36 -15.92
N THR A 266 -2.67 -3.05 -14.96
CA THR A 266 -3.39 -1.76 -14.93
C THR A 266 -2.43 -0.59 -14.75
N SER A 267 -1.43 -0.72 -13.88
CA SER A 267 -0.39 0.28 -13.72
C SER A 267 0.42 0.49 -15.00
N LYS A 268 0.77 -0.60 -15.70
CA LYS A 268 1.56 -0.49 -16.93
C LYS A 268 0.79 0.11 -18.09
N TYR A 269 -0.43 -0.34 -18.33
CA TYR A 269 -1.13 -0.02 -19.58
C TYR A 269 -2.17 1.10 -19.44
N ILE A 270 -2.82 1.25 -18.29
CA ILE A 270 -3.80 2.33 -18.08
C ILE A 270 -3.08 3.63 -17.73
N PHE A 271 -2.04 3.55 -16.89
CA PHE A 271 -1.25 4.72 -16.52
C PHE A 271 -0.02 4.92 -17.40
N ASP A 272 0.20 4.05 -18.38
CA ASP A 272 1.32 4.10 -19.34
C ASP A 272 2.67 4.34 -18.65
N LEU A 273 2.92 3.61 -17.55
CA LEU A 273 4.14 3.77 -16.76
C LEU A 273 5.39 3.41 -17.57
N GLN A 274 6.31 4.35 -17.64
CA GLN A 274 7.61 4.20 -18.29
C GLN A 274 8.75 4.26 -17.26
N ASP A 275 9.95 3.87 -17.69
CA ASP A 275 11.16 3.98 -16.87
C ASP A 275 11.43 5.45 -16.52
N GLY A 276 11.66 5.72 -15.24
CA GLY A 276 11.91 7.07 -14.73
C GLY A 276 10.64 7.88 -14.39
N ASP A 277 9.45 7.31 -14.59
CA ASP A 277 8.21 7.96 -14.17
C ASP A 277 8.08 8.01 -12.64
N THR A 278 7.49 9.10 -12.14
CA THR A 278 7.07 9.26 -10.75
C THR A 278 5.55 9.23 -10.68
N PHE A 279 5.03 8.20 -10.03
CA PHE A 279 3.59 8.00 -9.83
C PHE A 279 3.14 8.58 -8.49
N PHE A 280 2.11 9.38 -8.49
CA PHE A 280 1.51 9.93 -7.28
C PHE A 280 0.03 9.54 -7.17
N CYS A 281 -0.27 8.61 -6.28
CA CYS A 281 -1.62 8.28 -5.86
C CYS A 281 -1.89 8.87 -4.49
N THR A 282 -2.94 9.69 -4.35
CA THR A 282 -3.30 10.33 -3.07
C THR A 282 -4.18 9.45 -2.17
N ALA A 283 -4.45 8.21 -2.57
CA ALA A 283 -5.29 7.30 -1.81
C ALA A 283 -4.54 6.73 -0.59
N ASP A 284 -5.28 6.55 0.50
CA ASP A 284 -4.80 5.84 1.68
C ASP A 284 -4.76 4.31 1.45
N CYS A 285 -3.75 3.64 1.98
CA CYS A 285 -3.62 2.18 1.90
C CYS A 285 -4.73 1.42 2.68
N GLY A 286 -5.48 2.07 3.53
CA GLY A 286 -6.71 1.51 4.13
C GLY A 286 -7.82 1.22 3.11
N TRP A 287 -7.64 1.60 1.84
CA TRP A 287 -8.56 1.36 0.72
C TRP A 287 -7.88 0.56 -0.39
N ILE A 288 -8.68 -0.11 -1.23
CA ILE A 288 -8.13 -0.94 -2.32
C ILE A 288 -7.28 -0.13 -3.31
N THR A 289 -7.61 1.14 -3.53
CA THR A 289 -6.83 2.03 -4.40
C THR A 289 -5.42 2.22 -3.87
N GLY A 290 -5.25 2.45 -2.56
CA GLY A 290 -3.94 2.56 -1.93
C GLY A 290 -3.14 1.25 -2.00
N HIS A 291 -3.78 0.10 -1.76
CA HIS A 291 -3.11 -1.20 -1.96
C HIS A 291 -2.57 -1.33 -3.38
N SER A 292 -3.41 -1.07 -4.39
CA SER A 292 -3.05 -1.32 -5.78
C SER A 292 -2.10 -0.28 -6.36
N TYR A 293 -2.22 0.99 -5.95
CA TYR A 293 -1.54 2.10 -6.63
C TYR A 293 -0.64 2.97 -5.72
N VAL A 294 -0.49 2.59 -4.44
CA VAL A 294 0.56 3.11 -3.57
C VAL A 294 1.52 2.00 -3.13
N ALA A 295 1.03 0.79 -2.80
CA ALA A 295 1.90 -0.25 -2.27
C ALA A 295 2.46 -1.19 -3.35
N TYR A 296 1.65 -1.59 -4.36
CA TYR A 296 2.04 -2.72 -5.23
C TYR A 296 2.23 -2.35 -6.71
N GLY A 297 1.22 -1.85 -7.38
CA GLY A 297 1.19 -1.77 -8.85
C GLY A 297 2.36 -1.01 -9.49
N PRO A 298 2.64 0.23 -9.08
CA PRO A 298 3.77 0.98 -9.61
C PRO A 298 5.12 0.31 -9.30
N MET A 299 5.32 -0.23 -8.09
CA MET A 299 6.55 -0.96 -7.73
C MET A 299 6.72 -2.23 -8.56
N LEU A 300 5.63 -2.95 -8.88
CA LEU A 300 5.67 -4.07 -9.81
C LEU A 300 6.14 -3.65 -11.22
N ASN A 301 6.08 -2.39 -11.56
CA ASN A 301 6.57 -1.81 -12.83
C ASN A 301 7.86 -1.01 -12.68
N ARG A 302 8.51 -1.06 -11.51
CA ARG A 302 9.75 -0.32 -11.22
C ARG A 302 9.58 1.21 -11.35
N ALA A 303 8.38 1.73 -11.07
CA ALA A 303 8.16 3.17 -11.01
C ALA A 303 8.59 3.73 -9.64
N THR A 304 8.94 5.02 -9.61
CA THR A 304 9.08 5.77 -8.36
C THR A 304 7.70 6.18 -7.87
N GLN A 305 7.42 6.09 -6.58
CA GLN A 305 6.15 6.49 -5.99
C GLN A 305 6.33 7.62 -5.00
N LEU A 306 5.37 8.53 -4.95
CA LEU A 306 5.29 9.56 -3.91
C LEU A 306 4.26 9.11 -2.85
N VAL A 307 4.73 8.94 -1.62
CA VAL A 307 3.90 8.68 -0.43
C VAL A 307 3.75 9.99 0.33
N PHE A 308 2.51 10.43 0.53
CA PHE A 308 2.19 11.69 1.17
C PHE A 308 1.38 11.48 2.46
N GLU A 309 1.91 11.97 3.57
CA GLU A 309 1.30 11.81 4.90
C GLU A 309 0.19 12.82 5.18
N GLY A 310 0.23 13.98 4.54
CA GLY A 310 -0.64 15.11 4.83
C GLY A 310 -1.99 15.12 4.09
N VAL A 311 -2.61 16.28 4.10
CA VAL A 311 -3.82 16.56 3.32
C VAL A 311 -3.51 17.52 2.17
N PRO A 312 -4.09 17.33 0.98
CA PRO A 312 -3.74 18.10 -0.23
C PRO A 312 -3.89 19.62 -0.12
N SER A 313 -4.68 20.11 0.84
CA SER A 313 -4.95 21.53 1.05
C SER A 313 -4.17 22.14 2.24
N HIS A 314 -3.23 21.41 2.85
CA HIS A 314 -2.42 21.94 3.94
C HIS A 314 -0.97 22.14 3.49
N PRO A 315 -0.35 23.31 3.76
CA PRO A 315 -0.87 24.48 4.49
C PRO A 315 -1.83 25.35 3.66
N ASP A 316 -1.88 25.16 2.34
CA ASP A 316 -2.71 25.91 1.38
C ASP A 316 -3.08 25.07 0.15
N GLY A 317 -3.89 25.66 -0.76
CA GLY A 317 -4.37 24.98 -1.97
C GLY A 317 -3.30 24.70 -3.03
N GLY A 318 -2.09 25.24 -2.88
CA GLY A 318 -0.96 25.00 -3.77
C GLY A 318 -0.12 23.78 -3.42
N ARG A 319 -0.35 23.18 -2.23
CA ARG A 319 0.47 22.09 -1.69
C ARG A 319 0.65 20.94 -2.67
N LEU A 320 -0.45 20.42 -3.20
CA LEU A 320 -0.43 19.29 -4.14
C LEU A 320 0.40 19.61 -5.39
N TRP A 321 0.23 20.80 -5.93
CA TRP A 321 0.86 21.23 -7.18
C TRP A 321 2.36 21.48 -7.01
N ARG A 322 2.79 22.03 -5.88
CA ARG A 322 4.21 22.16 -5.53
C ARG A 322 4.88 20.78 -5.38
N MET A 323 4.17 19.77 -4.83
CA MET A 323 4.69 18.39 -4.81
C MET A 323 4.84 17.82 -6.23
N VAL A 324 3.89 18.08 -7.11
CA VAL A 324 4.01 17.67 -8.53
C VAL A 324 5.29 18.21 -9.14
N ASP A 325 5.59 19.50 -8.95
CA ASP A 325 6.81 20.12 -9.47
C ASP A 325 8.09 19.60 -8.78
N LYS A 326 8.05 19.49 -7.43
CA LYS A 326 9.19 19.06 -6.61
C LYS A 326 9.66 17.64 -6.98
N TYR A 327 8.73 16.72 -7.11
CA TYR A 327 9.02 15.31 -7.36
C TYR A 327 8.94 14.91 -8.84
N LYS A 328 8.69 15.87 -9.73
CA LYS A 328 8.51 15.61 -11.17
C LYS A 328 7.48 14.52 -11.44
N VAL A 329 6.33 14.64 -10.78
CA VAL A 329 5.22 13.67 -10.91
C VAL A 329 4.77 13.61 -12.36
N THR A 330 4.68 12.40 -12.90
CA THR A 330 4.28 12.15 -14.29
C THR A 330 2.83 11.64 -14.39
N GLN A 331 2.35 10.89 -13.39
CA GLN A 331 0.97 10.45 -13.30
C GLN A 331 0.40 10.86 -11.94
N LEU A 332 -0.72 11.57 -11.95
CA LEU A 332 -1.47 11.94 -10.75
C LEU A 332 -2.81 11.20 -10.71
N TYR A 333 -3.04 10.43 -9.63
CA TYR A 333 -4.24 9.63 -9.43
C TYR A 333 -4.91 9.97 -8.11
N THR A 334 -6.11 10.54 -8.17
CA THR A 334 -6.81 11.06 -6.99
C THR A 334 -8.32 10.85 -7.07
N ALA A 335 -9.03 11.20 -6.00
CA ALA A 335 -10.49 11.06 -5.95
C ALA A 335 -11.20 12.34 -6.40
N PRO A 336 -12.40 12.26 -7.01
CA PRO A 336 -13.22 13.43 -7.35
C PRO A 336 -13.49 14.36 -6.18
N THR A 337 -13.61 13.81 -4.96
CA THR A 337 -13.77 14.60 -3.73
C THR A 337 -12.57 15.52 -3.47
N ALA A 338 -11.34 15.02 -3.68
CA ALA A 338 -10.12 15.84 -3.56
C ALA A 338 -10.07 16.90 -4.66
N ILE A 339 -10.43 16.54 -5.89
CA ILE A 339 -10.49 17.48 -7.03
C ILE A 339 -11.46 18.62 -6.73
N ARG A 340 -12.68 18.31 -6.27
CA ARG A 340 -13.67 19.33 -5.91
C ARG A 340 -13.20 20.24 -4.77
N ALA A 341 -12.52 19.68 -3.78
CA ALA A 341 -11.96 20.46 -2.67
C ALA A 341 -10.88 21.44 -3.15
N LEU A 342 -10.01 21.02 -4.08
CA LEU A 342 -8.99 21.87 -4.66
C LEU A 342 -9.59 22.93 -5.62
N MET A 343 -10.56 22.56 -6.44
CA MET A 343 -11.30 23.48 -7.31
C MET A 343 -11.98 24.61 -6.52
N ALA A 344 -12.52 24.29 -5.34
CA ALA A 344 -13.15 25.30 -4.46
C ALA A 344 -12.16 26.36 -3.92
N LEU A 345 -10.84 26.09 -3.98
CA LEU A 345 -9.79 27.03 -3.59
C LEU A 345 -9.36 27.97 -4.73
N GLY A 346 -9.97 27.83 -5.91
CA GLY A 346 -9.68 28.62 -7.12
C GLY A 346 -8.48 28.14 -7.91
N ASP A 347 -8.24 28.82 -9.04
CA ASP A 347 -7.20 28.44 -10.01
C ASP A 347 -5.81 28.99 -9.69
N ASP A 348 -5.72 30.07 -8.93
CA ASP A 348 -4.44 30.75 -8.67
C ASP A 348 -3.39 29.83 -8.06
N PRO A 349 -3.72 28.95 -7.07
CA PRO A 349 -2.75 28.00 -6.53
C PRO A 349 -2.21 27.03 -7.58
N VAL A 350 -3.03 26.65 -8.56
CA VAL A 350 -2.64 25.78 -9.69
C VAL A 350 -1.72 26.54 -10.64
N LYS A 351 -2.13 27.77 -11.05
CA LYS A 351 -1.38 28.61 -12.00
C LYS A 351 -0.01 29.05 -11.47
N ALA A 352 0.18 29.05 -10.16
CA ALA A 352 1.44 29.39 -9.51
C ALA A 352 2.54 28.32 -9.68
N THR A 353 2.23 27.15 -10.25
CA THR A 353 3.14 26.02 -10.45
C THR A 353 3.22 25.63 -11.92
N SER A 354 4.32 24.95 -12.30
CA SER A 354 4.56 24.59 -13.70
C SER A 354 3.79 23.33 -14.12
N ARG A 355 3.86 22.27 -13.31
CA ARG A 355 3.29 20.93 -13.56
C ARG A 355 3.73 20.31 -14.90
N ALA A 356 4.79 20.82 -15.51
CA ALA A 356 5.25 20.42 -16.85
C ALA A 356 5.65 18.94 -16.96
N SER A 357 5.82 18.25 -15.83
CA SER A 357 6.12 16.81 -15.80
C SER A 357 4.88 15.93 -15.97
N LEU A 358 3.65 16.44 -15.70
CA LEU A 358 2.42 15.67 -15.79
C LEU A 358 2.14 15.18 -17.21
N LYS A 359 1.89 13.87 -17.33
CA LYS A 359 1.54 13.21 -18.59
C LYS A 359 0.12 12.66 -18.56
N LEU A 360 -0.34 12.24 -17.37
CA LEU A 360 -1.63 11.58 -17.20
C LEU A 360 -2.28 11.95 -15.86
N LEU A 361 -3.58 12.23 -15.93
CA LEU A 361 -4.45 12.50 -14.80
C LEU A 361 -5.46 11.36 -14.67
N GLY A 362 -5.61 10.81 -13.47
CA GLY A 362 -6.57 9.75 -13.18
C GLY A 362 -7.53 10.13 -12.05
N SER A 363 -8.74 9.59 -12.10
CA SER A 363 -9.77 9.77 -11.07
C SER A 363 -10.35 8.43 -10.65
N VAL A 364 -10.64 8.25 -9.35
CA VAL A 364 -11.02 6.95 -8.77
C VAL A 364 -11.93 7.10 -7.55
N GLY A 365 -12.66 6.01 -7.28
CA GLY A 365 -13.41 5.80 -6.03
C GLY A 365 -14.88 6.17 -6.14
N GLU A 366 -15.22 7.13 -6.98
CA GLU A 366 -16.57 7.58 -7.27
C GLU A 366 -16.68 8.16 -8.69
N PRO A 367 -17.88 8.29 -9.28
CA PRO A 367 -18.07 9.00 -10.54
C PRO A 367 -17.65 10.47 -10.38
N ILE A 368 -16.88 10.98 -11.34
CA ILE A 368 -16.53 12.40 -11.40
C ILE A 368 -17.62 13.18 -12.15
N ASN A 369 -18.09 14.29 -11.58
CA ASN A 369 -19.04 15.15 -12.27
C ASN A 369 -18.36 15.95 -13.40
N PRO A 370 -19.09 16.33 -14.48
CA PRO A 370 -18.51 17.00 -15.66
C PRO A 370 -17.75 18.28 -15.36
N GLU A 371 -18.21 19.08 -14.39
CA GLU A 371 -17.56 20.32 -13.99
C GLU A 371 -16.19 20.07 -13.38
N ALA A 372 -16.09 19.19 -12.41
CA ALA A 372 -14.81 18.81 -11.79
C ALA A 372 -13.86 18.15 -12.80
N TRP A 373 -14.40 17.32 -13.73
CA TRP A 373 -13.61 16.72 -14.79
C TRP A 373 -13.01 17.79 -15.73
N ARG A 374 -13.82 18.77 -16.17
CA ARG A 374 -13.34 19.86 -17.02
C ARG A 374 -12.27 20.69 -16.31
N TRP A 375 -12.53 21.08 -15.06
CA TRP A 375 -11.53 21.81 -14.28
C TRP A 375 -10.23 21.02 -14.15
N TYR A 376 -10.32 19.72 -13.85
CA TYR A 376 -9.15 18.84 -13.71
C TYR A 376 -8.38 18.70 -15.03
N HIS A 377 -9.08 18.70 -16.16
CA HIS A 377 -8.46 18.63 -17.50
C HIS A 377 -7.91 19.98 -17.97
N ASP A 378 -8.65 21.08 -17.76
CA ASP A 378 -8.36 22.36 -18.39
C ASP A 378 -7.35 23.20 -17.58
N CYS A 379 -7.28 22.99 -16.26
CA CYS A 379 -6.37 23.73 -15.37
C CYS A 379 -5.02 23.04 -15.14
N LEU A 380 -4.90 21.73 -15.47
CA LEU A 380 -3.69 20.94 -15.21
C LEU A 380 -3.00 20.50 -16.49
#